data_0717ce6211b13c13d54e26c826a01eec
#
_entry.id   0717ce6211b13c13d54e26c826a01eec
#
_cell.length_a   1.000
_cell.length_b   1.000
_cell.length_c   1.000
_cell.angle_alpha   90.00
_cell.angle_beta   90.00
_cell.angle_gamma   90.00
#
_symmetry.space_group_name_H-M   'P 1'
#
loop_
_entity.id
_entity.type
_entity.pdbx_description
1 polymer ?
#
loop_
_entity_poly.entity_id
_entity_poly.type
_entity_poly.pdbx_seq_one_letter_code
_entity_poly.pdbx_strand_id
1 'polypeptide(L)'
;MSVDEKPRLREPRGRFRRLTLGLVGALWPSQRQILTREGFIYFWIGLALLSAGLYQQVNLILLVFTLSAGPFLASIFGGRTMLRRLNVQRRVPSYVFSGDPLVIDYTLENGRRWFAALALFIEDSLVPMDRSISGATTVIPRVFFARVASRDRARVRWQCSSPKRGKYQFRDFELGTRSPFGLVEHRVKIALQDQMLVYPKIGQLTRRWFQMQRQSTENRRGQRHDRSAQQVEYHGLRGYRPGDSQRWIHWRTSARKGELMVKEFEQQNEQDLAILIDPWLPRTKTASEQREALEQAISFTATLCLESCRHQGRRLVLGWTGAAPGVRQGPASVKLLHELLEKLAVMRPVSEGGLAELFDVMPPAVLRDALLVIISTRPLNLIEEAERSSRFSGTSARSLLGRALILNSTQGDLAPLFQLAEDSTRDLLEQRLSSAIQERLSTQEQRRRGLSSDDDAAAARRAEGDGGTGS
;
A
#
# COMPACT_ATOMS: atom_id res chain seq x y z
N MET A 1 14.75 36.41 -23.61
CA MET A 1 15.09 36.47 -22.19
C MET A 1 13.83 36.04 -21.43
N SER A 2 13.64 34.74 -21.21
CA SER A 2 12.65 34.21 -20.28
C SER A 2 13.17 32.83 -19.82
N VAL A 3 13.36 32.75 -18.54
CA VAL A 3 14.02 31.69 -17.79
C VAL A 3 13.05 30.51 -17.67
N ASP A 4 13.49 29.38 -18.16
CA ASP A 4 12.80 28.09 -18.13
C ASP A 4 12.95 27.48 -16.74
N GLU A 5 11.95 27.63 -15.88
CA GLU A 5 11.92 27.10 -14.53
C GLU A 5 11.35 25.68 -14.53
N LYS A 6 12.26 24.69 -14.62
CA LYS A 6 11.92 23.25 -14.48
C LYS A 6 11.41 22.97 -13.06
N PRO A 7 10.23 22.35 -12.89
CA PRO A 7 9.75 21.92 -11.59
C PRO A 7 10.61 20.78 -11.04
N ARG A 8 11.29 21.03 -9.94
CA ARG A 8 12.03 20.01 -9.18
C ARG A 8 11.05 19.00 -8.58
N LEU A 9 11.06 17.81 -9.13
CA LEU A 9 10.39 16.64 -8.56
C LEU A 9 10.99 16.34 -7.17
N ARG A 10 10.23 16.65 -6.13
CA ARG A 10 10.53 16.26 -4.75
C ARG A 10 10.36 14.74 -4.61
N GLU A 11 11.46 14.03 -4.43
CA GLU A 11 11.47 12.64 -4.00
C GLU A 11 10.69 12.48 -2.69
N PRO A 12 9.87 11.44 -2.54
CA PRO A 12 9.28 11.11 -1.25
C PRO A 12 10.37 10.46 -0.38
N ARG A 13 11.15 11.26 0.31
CA ARG A 13 11.90 10.81 1.47
C ARG A 13 10.87 10.40 2.51
N GLY A 14 10.90 9.16 2.94
CA GLY A 14 10.21 8.68 4.14
C GLY A 14 10.62 9.51 5.34
N ARG A 15 10.08 10.69 5.45
CA ARG A 15 10.18 11.55 6.63
C ARG A 15 9.28 10.93 7.68
N PHE A 16 9.89 10.14 8.57
CA PHE A 16 9.38 10.03 9.92
C PHE A 16 9.18 11.45 10.44
N ARG A 17 7.98 11.96 10.31
CA ARG A 17 7.60 13.25 10.83
C ARG A 17 7.58 13.13 12.35
N ARG A 18 8.74 13.37 12.99
CA ARG A 18 8.81 13.66 14.41
C ARG A 18 8.09 15.00 14.60
N LEU A 19 6.79 14.93 14.74
CA LEU A 19 6.03 16.05 15.31
C LEU A 19 6.31 16.03 16.81
N THR A 20 7.44 16.56 17.18
CA THR A 20 7.62 17.09 18.53
C THR A 20 6.65 18.25 18.65
N LEU A 21 5.50 18.02 19.26
CA LEU A 21 4.67 19.09 19.79
C LEU A 21 5.51 19.80 20.88
N GLY A 22 6.39 20.71 20.41
CA GLY A 22 7.03 21.69 21.27
C GLY A 22 5.93 22.51 21.89
N LEU A 23 5.92 22.54 23.22
CA LEU A 23 5.43 23.60 24.12
C LEU A 23 4.35 24.57 23.55
N VAL A 24 3.23 24.07 23.05
CA VAL A 24 2.01 24.85 22.93
C VAL A 24 1.09 24.49 24.10
N GLY A 25 1.59 24.82 25.28
CA GLY A 25 0.84 24.67 26.53
C GLY A 25 -0.04 25.87 26.84
N ALA A 26 -0.64 26.53 25.83
CA ALA A 26 -1.41 27.75 26.10
C ALA A 26 -2.85 27.73 25.57
N LEU A 27 -3.27 26.72 24.82
CA LEU A 27 -4.67 26.60 24.41
C LEU A 27 -5.22 25.31 25.00
N TRP A 28 -6.11 25.44 25.96
CA TRP A 28 -6.73 24.31 26.65
C TRP A 28 -7.42 23.39 25.65
N PRO A 29 -6.93 22.16 25.47
CA PRO A 29 -7.75 21.16 24.78
C PRO A 29 -9.03 21.00 25.58
N SER A 30 -10.17 20.93 24.93
CA SER A 30 -11.47 20.74 25.57
C SER A 30 -11.44 19.41 26.33
N GLN A 31 -11.09 19.47 27.60
CA GLN A 31 -11.09 18.30 28.47
C GLN A 31 -12.53 17.95 28.76
N ARG A 32 -12.93 16.77 28.35
CA ARG A 32 -14.24 16.22 28.73
C ARG A 32 -14.07 15.42 30.01
N GLN A 33 -14.92 15.73 31.01
CA GLN A 33 -15.06 14.96 32.22
C GLN A 33 -16.37 14.18 32.13
N ILE A 34 -16.28 12.89 32.32
CA ILE A 34 -17.45 12.00 32.27
C ILE A 34 -17.49 11.28 33.62
N LEU A 35 -18.59 11.44 34.34
CA LEU A 35 -18.80 10.68 35.54
C LEU A 35 -19.02 9.21 35.18
N THR A 36 -18.25 8.32 35.79
CA THR A 36 -18.40 6.88 35.57
C THR A 36 -19.66 6.36 36.26
N ARG A 37 -20.09 5.14 35.94
CA ARG A 37 -21.24 4.53 36.62
C ARG A 37 -20.96 4.38 38.12
N GLU A 38 -19.74 3.98 38.45
CA GLU A 38 -19.29 3.86 39.84
C GLU A 38 -19.24 5.22 40.51
N GLY A 39 -18.79 6.26 39.83
CA GLY A 39 -18.81 7.65 40.32
C GLY A 39 -20.20 8.18 40.55
N PHE A 40 -21.15 7.82 39.69
CA PHE A 40 -22.56 8.20 39.85
C PHE A 40 -23.18 7.55 41.10
N ILE A 41 -22.98 6.26 41.31
CA ILE A 41 -23.44 5.54 42.50
C ILE A 41 -22.80 6.13 43.75
N TYR A 42 -21.49 6.37 43.69
CA TYR A 42 -20.74 6.94 44.81
C TYR A 42 -21.22 8.33 45.19
N PHE A 43 -21.55 9.17 44.20
CA PHE A 43 -22.12 10.49 44.42
C PHE A 43 -23.47 10.42 45.18
N TRP A 44 -24.39 9.52 44.78
CA TRP A 44 -25.66 9.35 45.43
C TRP A 44 -25.57 8.78 46.87
N ILE A 45 -24.64 7.87 47.10
CA ILE A 45 -24.34 7.37 48.43
C ILE A 45 -23.81 8.50 49.31
N GLY A 46 -22.90 9.32 48.81
CA GLY A 46 -22.41 10.50 49.51
C GLY A 46 -23.52 11.49 49.84
N LEU A 47 -24.40 11.75 48.89
CA LEU A 47 -25.57 12.65 49.13
C LEU A 47 -26.55 12.09 50.18
N ALA A 48 -26.76 10.77 50.16
CA ALA A 48 -27.60 10.11 51.17
C ALA A 48 -26.97 10.19 52.57
N LEU A 49 -25.64 9.98 52.68
CA LEU A 49 -24.91 10.13 53.95
C LEU A 49 -24.97 11.57 54.47
N LEU A 50 -24.80 12.54 53.58
CA LEU A 50 -24.94 13.96 53.97
C LEU A 50 -26.34 14.27 54.50
N SER A 51 -27.38 13.88 53.75
CA SER A 51 -28.78 14.15 54.15
C SER A 51 -29.12 13.48 55.51
N ALA A 52 -28.72 12.21 55.68
CA ALA A 52 -28.92 11.47 56.92
C ALA A 52 -28.19 12.12 58.11
N GLY A 53 -26.90 12.53 57.90
CA GLY A 53 -26.11 13.17 58.93
C GLY A 53 -26.66 14.52 59.40
N LEU A 54 -27.17 15.30 58.44
CA LEU A 54 -27.84 16.59 58.76
C LEU A 54 -29.17 16.39 59.44
N TYR A 55 -29.98 15.44 59.01
CA TYR A 55 -31.28 15.16 59.59
C TYR A 55 -31.20 14.58 61.00
N GLN A 56 -30.30 13.60 61.21
CA GLN A 56 -30.15 12.93 62.49
C GLN A 56 -29.22 13.68 63.46
N GLN A 57 -28.53 14.73 63.02
CA GLN A 57 -27.48 15.47 63.78
C GLN A 57 -26.38 14.58 64.35
N VAL A 58 -26.07 13.49 63.67
CA VAL A 58 -25.05 12.53 64.14
C VAL A 58 -23.69 12.88 63.50
N ASN A 59 -22.78 13.40 64.32
CA ASN A 59 -21.43 13.80 63.89
C ASN A 59 -20.63 12.67 63.23
N LEU A 60 -20.86 11.41 63.60
CA LEU A 60 -20.18 10.26 63.01
C LEU A 60 -20.56 10.08 61.53
N ILE A 61 -21.83 10.27 61.17
CA ILE A 61 -22.30 10.15 59.78
C ILE A 61 -21.67 11.28 58.92
N LEU A 62 -21.59 12.48 59.48
CA LEU A 62 -20.93 13.63 58.79
C LEU A 62 -19.43 13.38 58.61
N LEU A 63 -18.77 12.75 59.58
CA LEU A 63 -17.38 12.38 59.46
C LEU A 63 -17.15 11.34 58.35
N VAL A 64 -18.01 10.32 58.23
CA VAL A 64 -17.97 9.34 57.12
C VAL A 64 -18.21 10.00 55.77
N PHE A 65 -19.16 10.94 55.70
CA PHE A 65 -19.37 11.71 54.48
C PHE A 65 -18.13 12.52 54.06
N THR A 66 -17.52 13.27 55.02
CA THR A 66 -16.31 14.07 54.71
C THR A 66 -15.15 13.20 54.27
N LEU A 67 -14.98 12.04 54.89
CA LEU A 67 -13.97 11.06 54.51
C LEU A 67 -14.25 10.51 53.08
N SER A 68 -15.50 10.23 52.76
CA SER A 68 -15.91 9.77 51.42
C SER A 68 -15.84 10.86 50.36
N ALA A 69 -16.01 12.13 50.70
CA ALA A 69 -15.86 13.25 49.75
C ALA A 69 -14.44 13.43 49.23
N GLY A 70 -13.40 13.04 50.05
CA GLY A 70 -12.00 13.16 49.69
C GLY A 70 -11.62 12.43 48.39
N PRO A 71 -11.85 11.13 48.22
CA PRO A 71 -11.63 10.39 47.00
C PRO A 71 -12.40 10.97 45.77
N PHE A 72 -13.58 11.47 45.97
CA PHE A 72 -14.38 12.07 44.90
C PHE A 72 -13.74 13.38 44.39
N LEU A 73 -13.34 14.26 45.27
CA LEU A 73 -12.60 15.49 44.95
C LEU A 73 -11.26 15.19 44.33
N ALA A 74 -10.51 14.23 44.88
CA ALA A 74 -9.24 13.79 44.33
C ALA A 74 -9.40 13.21 42.91
N SER A 75 -10.52 12.54 42.59
CA SER A 75 -10.81 12.07 41.22
C SER A 75 -11.06 13.24 40.26
N ILE A 76 -11.76 14.29 40.69
CA ILE A 76 -12.07 15.46 39.85
C ILE A 76 -10.76 16.23 39.52
N PHE A 77 -9.94 16.50 40.48
CA PHE A 77 -8.71 17.32 40.30
C PHE A 77 -7.50 16.49 39.86
N GLY A 78 -7.35 15.28 40.37
CA GLY A 78 -6.21 14.40 40.13
C GLY A 78 -6.11 13.95 38.66
N GLY A 79 -7.22 13.58 38.03
CA GLY A 79 -7.22 13.17 36.65
C GLY A 79 -6.76 14.24 35.67
N ARG A 80 -7.07 15.51 35.92
CA ARG A 80 -6.58 16.66 35.13
C ARG A 80 -5.06 16.78 35.17
N THR A 81 -4.48 16.61 36.35
CA THR A 81 -3.04 16.71 36.50
C THR A 81 -2.32 15.52 35.87
N MET A 82 -2.98 14.35 35.82
CA MET A 82 -2.41 13.15 35.24
C MET A 82 -2.25 13.21 33.71
N LEU A 83 -3.11 13.94 33.01
CA LEU A 83 -3.04 14.11 31.55
C LEU A 83 -2.10 15.23 31.11
N ARG A 84 -1.59 16.05 32.03
CA ARG A 84 -0.64 17.14 31.72
C ARG A 84 0.75 16.59 31.41
N ARG A 85 1.48 17.21 30.47
CA ARG A 85 2.85 16.89 30.08
C ARG A 85 3.03 15.43 29.61
N LEU A 86 2.00 14.84 29.03
CA LEU A 86 2.09 13.58 28.32
C LEU A 86 2.28 13.86 26.82
N ASN A 87 3.25 13.17 26.23
CA ASN A 87 3.47 13.21 24.79
C ASN A 87 3.13 11.85 24.20
N VAL A 88 2.26 11.82 23.21
CA VAL A 88 1.85 10.58 22.55
C VAL A 88 2.35 10.61 21.11
N GLN A 89 3.01 9.53 20.71
CA GLN A 89 3.45 9.31 19.34
C GLN A 89 2.78 8.06 18.81
N ARG A 90 2.17 8.16 17.64
CA ARG A 90 1.62 7.05 16.87
C ARG A 90 2.55 6.74 15.71
N ARG A 91 2.88 5.46 15.54
CA ARG A 91 3.61 4.98 14.36
C ARG A 91 2.72 4.03 13.59
N VAL A 92 2.42 4.41 12.35
CA VAL A 92 1.55 3.68 11.44
C VAL A 92 2.35 3.34 10.20
N PRO A 93 2.19 2.14 9.62
CA PRO A 93 2.75 1.84 8.32
C PRO A 93 2.09 2.74 7.25
N SER A 94 2.85 3.15 6.25
CA SER A 94 2.34 3.97 5.14
C SER A 94 1.37 3.19 4.26
N TYR A 95 1.55 1.87 4.16
CA TYR A 95 0.68 0.95 3.44
C TYR A 95 0.64 -0.42 4.11
N VAL A 96 -0.41 -1.16 3.85
CA VAL A 96 -0.62 -2.57 4.26
C VAL A 96 -1.48 -3.26 3.21
N PHE A 97 -1.35 -4.57 3.05
CA PHE A 97 -2.26 -5.32 2.19
C PHE A 97 -3.54 -5.72 2.94
N SER A 98 -4.64 -5.77 2.22
CA SER A 98 -5.95 -6.14 2.80
C SER A 98 -5.91 -7.58 3.33
N GLY A 99 -6.28 -7.76 4.60
CA GLY A 99 -6.23 -9.01 5.33
C GLY A 99 -4.92 -9.28 6.06
N ASP A 100 -3.85 -8.51 5.84
CA ASP A 100 -2.61 -8.63 6.59
C ASP A 100 -2.73 -8.06 8.01
N PRO A 101 -1.86 -8.43 8.94
CA PRO A 101 -1.87 -7.85 10.27
C PRO A 101 -1.49 -6.38 10.22
N LEU A 102 -2.46 -5.51 10.55
CA LEU A 102 -2.20 -4.08 10.76
C LEU A 102 -1.64 -3.89 12.17
N VAL A 103 -0.40 -3.43 12.24
CA VAL A 103 0.30 -3.15 13.49
C VAL A 103 0.46 -1.64 13.66
N ILE A 104 -0.03 -1.13 14.80
CA ILE A 104 0.09 0.28 15.19
C ILE A 104 0.84 0.35 16.51
N ASP A 105 1.93 1.10 16.53
CA ASP A 105 2.73 1.31 17.72
C ASP A 105 2.36 2.66 18.36
N TYR A 106 1.89 2.62 19.60
CA TYR A 106 1.66 3.81 20.41
C TYR A 106 2.79 3.94 21.43
N THR A 107 3.47 5.07 21.41
CA THR A 107 4.50 5.41 22.38
C THR A 107 4.02 6.58 23.20
N LEU A 108 3.95 6.40 24.52
CA LEU A 108 3.55 7.42 25.46
C LEU A 108 4.75 7.81 26.32
N GLU A 109 5.09 9.08 26.33
CA GLU A 109 6.18 9.66 27.11
C GLU A 109 5.61 10.52 28.24
N ASN A 110 6.07 10.27 29.47
CA ASN A 110 5.68 11.05 30.64
C ASN A 110 6.75 12.13 30.94
N GLY A 111 6.47 13.36 30.53
CA GLY A 111 7.36 14.50 30.77
C GLY A 111 7.29 15.07 32.21
N ARG A 112 6.57 14.43 33.13
CA ARG A 112 6.49 14.86 34.54
C ARG A 112 7.72 14.43 35.30
N ARG A 113 8.12 15.28 36.27
CA ARG A 113 9.35 15.07 37.06
C ARG A 113 9.16 14.11 38.24
N TRP A 114 7.98 14.13 38.86
CA TRP A 114 7.78 13.52 40.19
C TRP A 114 6.73 12.40 40.20
N PHE A 115 5.77 12.43 39.28
CA PHE A 115 4.62 11.52 39.33
C PHE A 115 4.54 10.60 38.12
N ALA A 116 4.33 9.33 38.38
CA ALA A 116 3.96 8.37 37.34
C ALA A 116 2.57 8.72 36.76
N ALA A 117 2.34 8.37 35.54
CA ALA A 117 1.01 8.37 34.92
C ALA A 117 0.39 6.97 35.07
N LEU A 118 -0.84 6.91 35.55
CA LEU A 118 -1.51 5.66 35.89
C LEU A 118 -2.80 5.52 35.10
N ALA A 119 -3.13 4.25 34.75
CA ALA A 119 -4.39 3.86 34.14
C ALA A 119 -4.78 4.73 32.92
N LEU A 120 -3.82 4.92 32.02
CA LEU A 120 -4.06 5.70 30.79
C LEU A 120 -4.59 4.79 29.70
N PHE A 121 -5.53 5.28 28.94
CA PHE A 121 -5.99 4.61 27.71
C PHE A 121 -5.98 5.58 26.52
N ILE A 122 -5.70 5.02 25.34
CA ILE A 122 -5.80 5.73 24.07
C ILE A 122 -6.91 5.06 23.28
N GLU A 123 -7.85 5.85 22.79
CA GLU A 123 -8.89 5.44 21.87
C GLU A 123 -8.71 6.22 20.57
N ASP A 124 -8.42 5.50 19.48
CA ASP A 124 -8.14 6.05 18.17
C ASP A 124 -9.23 5.64 17.18
N SER A 125 -9.28 6.27 16.01
CA SER A 125 -10.26 5.94 14.98
C SER A 125 -9.64 5.99 13.59
N LEU A 126 -9.67 4.83 12.92
CA LEU A 126 -9.27 4.67 11.53
C LEU A 126 -10.53 4.64 10.66
N VAL A 127 -10.73 5.68 9.87
CA VAL A 127 -11.96 5.88 9.09
C VAL A 127 -11.63 5.81 7.60
N PRO A 128 -12.43 5.08 6.80
CA PRO A 128 -12.26 5.10 5.35
C PRO A 128 -12.58 6.50 4.80
N MET A 129 -11.71 7.01 3.93
CA MET A 129 -11.93 8.29 3.24
C MET A 129 -13.04 8.15 2.18
N ASP A 130 -13.18 6.97 1.61
CA ASP A 130 -14.19 6.66 0.61
C ASP A 130 -15.06 5.49 1.07
N ARG A 131 -16.36 5.78 1.30
CA ARG A 131 -17.35 4.78 1.69
C ARG A 131 -17.97 4.04 0.50
N SER A 132 -17.71 4.49 -0.72
CA SER A 132 -18.21 3.82 -1.95
C SER A 132 -17.50 2.51 -2.23
N ILE A 133 -16.31 2.32 -1.67
CA ILE A 133 -15.58 1.05 -1.72
C ILE A 133 -16.29 0.06 -0.79
N SER A 134 -16.75 -1.03 -1.36
CA SER A 134 -17.63 -1.99 -0.69
C SER A 134 -17.02 -2.55 0.59
N GLY A 135 -17.73 -2.37 1.71
CA GLY A 135 -17.41 -2.98 3.00
C GLY A 135 -16.23 -2.35 3.75
N ALA A 136 -15.86 -1.11 3.42
CA ALA A 136 -14.92 -0.34 4.21
C ALA A 136 -15.52 -0.04 5.60
N THR A 137 -14.90 -0.53 6.67
CA THR A 137 -15.35 -0.40 8.05
C THR A 137 -14.42 0.52 8.83
N THR A 138 -15.01 1.24 9.80
CA THR A 138 -14.21 2.00 10.76
C THR A 138 -13.59 1.05 11.78
N VAL A 139 -12.31 1.18 12.01
CA VAL A 139 -11.56 0.42 13.02
C VAL A 139 -11.25 1.35 14.19
N ILE A 140 -11.49 0.89 15.42
CA ILE A 140 -11.29 1.68 16.63
C ILE A 140 -10.19 1.00 17.47
N PRO A 141 -8.91 1.38 17.29
CA PRO A 141 -7.82 0.91 18.13
C PRO A 141 -8.01 1.41 19.57
N ARG A 142 -7.85 0.49 20.53
CA ARG A 142 -7.84 0.81 21.97
C ARG A 142 -6.62 0.21 22.60
N VAL A 143 -5.84 1.02 23.29
CA VAL A 143 -4.64 0.58 24.01
C VAL A 143 -4.66 1.11 25.44
N PHE A 144 -4.09 0.32 26.34
CA PHE A 144 -4.06 0.63 27.77
C PHE A 144 -2.62 0.63 28.29
N PHE A 145 -2.27 1.66 29.06
CA PHE A 145 -1.02 1.81 29.74
C PHE A 145 -1.29 1.79 31.25
N ALA A 146 -0.92 0.71 31.92
CA ALA A 146 -1.16 0.58 33.34
C ALA A 146 -0.39 1.63 34.15
N ARG A 147 0.90 1.82 33.83
CA ARG A 147 1.79 2.77 34.49
C ARG A 147 2.87 3.24 33.51
N VAL A 148 3.12 4.55 33.50
CA VAL A 148 4.29 5.14 32.85
C VAL A 148 5.06 5.93 33.89
N ALA A 149 6.29 5.52 34.21
CA ALA A 149 7.08 6.15 35.24
C ALA A 149 7.41 7.62 34.90
N SER A 150 7.86 8.37 35.90
CA SER A 150 8.29 9.75 35.72
C SER A 150 9.49 9.82 34.75
N ARG A 151 9.46 10.70 33.76
CA ARG A 151 10.48 10.89 32.71
C ARG A 151 10.77 9.64 31.87
N ASP A 152 9.85 8.70 31.82
CA ASP A 152 9.98 7.44 31.13
C ASP A 152 9.03 7.35 29.93
N ARG A 153 9.27 6.34 29.08
CA ARG A 153 8.49 6.05 27.89
C ARG A 153 7.94 4.64 27.94
N ALA A 154 6.66 4.48 27.69
CA ALA A 154 6.04 3.19 27.50
C ALA A 154 5.57 3.04 26.05
N ARG A 155 5.72 1.83 25.52
CA ARG A 155 5.26 1.47 24.17
C ARG A 155 4.29 0.31 24.26
N VAL A 156 3.17 0.47 23.57
CA VAL A 156 2.17 -0.58 23.43
C VAL A 156 1.88 -0.76 21.95
N ARG A 157 1.87 -2.01 21.52
CA ARG A 157 1.54 -2.43 20.17
C ARG A 157 0.10 -2.87 20.13
N TRP A 158 -0.64 -2.34 19.19
CA TRP A 158 -1.99 -2.79 18.87
C TRP A 158 -1.98 -3.47 17.49
N GLN A 159 -2.71 -4.59 17.38
CA GLN A 159 -2.75 -5.38 16.17
C GLN A 159 -4.18 -5.81 15.86
N CYS A 160 -4.55 -5.74 14.59
CA CYS A 160 -5.78 -6.34 14.06
C CYS A 160 -5.55 -6.81 12.63
N SER A 161 -6.53 -7.52 12.06
CA SER A 161 -6.55 -7.74 10.62
C SER A 161 -6.84 -6.43 9.90
N SER A 162 -6.08 -6.12 8.85
CA SER A 162 -6.29 -4.89 8.11
C SER A 162 -7.68 -4.86 7.45
N PRO A 163 -8.28 -3.68 7.33
CA PRO A 163 -9.57 -3.53 6.68
C PRO A 163 -9.46 -3.79 5.17
N LYS A 164 -10.57 -3.72 4.47
CA LYS A 164 -10.62 -3.83 3.01
C LYS A 164 -9.82 -2.71 2.35
N ARG A 165 -9.39 -2.92 1.09
CA ARG A 165 -8.59 -1.96 0.35
C ARG A 165 -9.20 -0.55 0.33
N GLY A 166 -8.36 0.46 0.24
CA GLY A 166 -8.80 1.86 0.16
C GLY A 166 -7.87 2.82 0.87
N LYS A 167 -8.20 4.10 0.79
CA LYS A 167 -7.54 5.15 1.58
C LYS A 167 -8.25 5.30 2.91
N TYR A 168 -7.46 5.26 3.98
CA TYR A 168 -7.92 5.43 5.35
C TYR A 168 -7.23 6.62 5.98
N GLN A 169 -7.95 7.28 6.86
CA GLN A 169 -7.44 8.39 7.63
C GLN A 169 -7.62 8.11 9.12
N PHE A 170 -6.54 8.25 9.85
CA PHE A 170 -6.60 8.37 11.29
C PHE A 170 -7.06 9.77 11.65
N ARG A 171 -8.10 9.81 12.45
CA ARG A 171 -8.60 11.07 13.02
C ARG A 171 -7.86 11.42 14.31
N ASP A 172 -8.36 12.47 14.97
CA ASP A 172 -7.91 12.82 16.31
C ASP A 172 -8.18 11.64 17.24
N PHE A 173 -7.22 11.31 18.09
CA PHE A 173 -7.39 10.27 19.09
C PHE A 173 -7.68 10.88 20.48
N GLU A 174 -8.33 10.10 21.33
CA GLU A 174 -8.63 10.47 22.69
C GLU A 174 -7.67 9.79 23.65
N LEU A 175 -6.96 10.58 24.46
CA LEU A 175 -6.17 10.10 25.58
C LEU A 175 -6.99 10.29 26.84
N GLY A 176 -7.21 9.23 27.60
CA GLY A 176 -8.00 9.30 28.80
C GLY A 176 -7.37 8.62 30.00
N THR A 177 -7.88 8.94 31.21
CA THR A 177 -7.56 8.28 32.45
C THR A 177 -8.77 8.20 33.38
N ARG A 178 -8.83 7.13 34.16
CA ARG A 178 -9.79 6.96 35.26
C ARG A 178 -9.12 7.05 36.65
N SER A 179 -7.85 7.37 36.66
CA SER A 179 -7.08 7.50 37.92
C SER A 179 -7.43 8.82 38.65
N PRO A 180 -7.44 8.85 40.02
CA PRO A 180 -6.93 7.80 40.90
C PRO A 180 -7.97 6.72 41.29
N PHE A 181 -9.25 7.04 41.48
CA PHE A 181 -10.24 6.13 42.08
C PHE A 181 -11.29 5.57 41.10
N GLY A 182 -11.17 5.90 39.82
CA GLY A 182 -12.12 5.41 38.82
C GLY A 182 -13.48 6.11 38.81
N LEU A 183 -13.72 7.09 39.67
CA LEU A 183 -15.02 7.77 39.81
C LEU A 183 -15.30 8.76 38.69
N VAL A 184 -14.27 9.38 38.15
CA VAL A 184 -14.35 10.36 37.04
C VAL A 184 -13.36 9.98 35.95
N GLU A 185 -13.86 9.93 34.72
CA GLU A 185 -13.06 9.72 33.53
C GLU A 185 -12.72 11.06 32.88
N HIS A 186 -11.44 11.29 32.69
CA HIS A 186 -10.92 12.48 32.03
C HIS A 186 -10.44 12.11 30.63
N ARG A 187 -10.87 12.83 29.60
CA ARG A 187 -10.47 12.65 28.22
C ARG A 187 -9.94 13.94 27.62
N VAL A 188 -8.89 13.82 26.83
CA VAL A 188 -8.27 14.91 26.06
C VAL A 188 -8.17 14.46 24.61
N LYS A 189 -8.67 15.27 23.70
CA LYS A 189 -8.47 15.05 22.26
C LYS A 189 -7.12 15.57 21.83
N ILE A 190 -6.39 14.75 21.10
CA ILE A 190 -5.11 15.09 20.51
C ILE A 190 -5.26 15.06 19.00
N ALA A 191 -5.05 16.21 18.36
CA ALA A 191 -5.13 16.36 16.92
C ALA A 191 -3.85 15.79 16.28
N LEU A 192 -3.96 14.59 15.72
CA LEU A 192 -2.90 13.94 14.96
C LEU A 192 -3.54 13.17 13.81
N GLN A 193 -3.36 13.70 12.60
CA GLN A 193 -3.93 13.11 11.40
C GLN A 193 -2.84 12.43 10.60
N ASP A 194 -3.01 11.13 10.36
CA ASP A 194 -2.18 10.33 9.47
C ASP A 194 -3.05 9.66 8.42
N GLN A 195 -2.46 9.35 7.28
CA GLN A 195 -3.11 8.64 6.21
C GLN A 195 -2.42 7.31 6.00
N MET A 196 -3.20 6.30 5.71
CA MET A 196 -2.74 4.96 5.41
C MET A 196 -3.46 4.44 4.16
N LEU A 197 -2.72 3.71 3.34
CA LEU A 197 -3.25 3.07 2.15
C LEU A 197 -3.32 1.56 2.37
N VAL A 198 -4.50 0.98 2.14
CA VAL A 198 -4.69 -0.46 2.17
C VAL A 198 -4.76 -0.96 0.73
N TYR A 199 -3.75 -1.73 0.33
CA TYR A 199 -3.66 -2.35 -0.99
C TYR A 199 -4.63 -3.53 -1.11
N PRO A 200 -4.99 -3.93 -2.35
CA PRO A 200 -5.77 -5.13 -2.58
C PRO A 200 -5.09 -6.39 -2.00
N LYS A 201 -5.87 -7.42 -1.74
CA LYS A 201 -5.32 -8.73 -1.42
C LYS A 201 -4.45 -9.24 -2.57
N ILE A 202 -3.34 -9.87 -2.22
CA ILE A 202 -2.47 -10.54 -3.18
C ILE A 202 -2.64 -12.05 -3.02
N GLY A 203 -2.59 -12.76 -4.13
CA GLY A 203 -2.61 -14.21 -4.17
C GLY A 203 -1.42 -14.80 -4.90
N GLN A 204 -1.55 -16.04 -5.28
CA GLN A 204 -0.57 -16.78 -6.08
C GLN A 204 -1.17 -17.19 -7.41
N LEU A 205 -0.39 -17.03 -8.47
CA LEU A 205 -0.76 -17.50 -9.80
C LEU A 205 -0.54 -19.02 -9.89
N THR A 206 -1.48 -19.74 -10.46
CA THR A 206 -1.40 -21.17 -10.64
C THR A 206 -0.55 -21.55 -11.87
N ARG A 207 -0.14 -22.82 -11.96
CA ARG A 207 0.55 -23.35 -13.15
C ARG A 207 -0.26 -23.16 -14.43
N ARG A 208 -1.59 -23.21 -14.33
CA ARG A 208 -2.50 -23.03 -15.47
C ARG A 208 -2.38 -21.63 -16.08
N TRP A 209 -2.19 -20.59 -15.26
CA TRP A 209 -1.92 -19.24 -15.74
C TRP A 209 -0.65 -19.19 -16.61
N PHE A 210 0.45 -19.74 -16.12
CA PHE A 210 1.72 -19.74 -16.86
C PHE A 210 1.64 -20.57 -18.16
N GLN A 211 0.90 -21.66 -18.16
CA GLN A 211 0.64 -22.45 -19.38
C GLN A 211 -0.14 -21.65 -20.41
N MET A 212 -1.23 -20.99 -19.98
CA MET A 212 -2.07 -20.15 -20.84
C MET A 212 -1.29 -18.96 -21.42
N GLN A 213 -0.44 -18.34 -20.60
CA GLN A 213 0.47 -17.27 -21.03
C GLN A 213 1.46 -17.76 -22.10
N ARG A 214 2.07 -18.93 -21.90
CA ARG A 214 2.99 -19.54 -22.88
C ARG A 214 2.29 -19.84 -24.19
N GLN A 215 1.15 -20.51 -24.17
CA GLN A 215 0.35 -20.83 -25.37
C GLN A 215 -0.02 -19.56 -26.16
N SER A 216 -0.48 -18.51 -25.46
CA SER A 216 -0.77 -17.25 -26.07
C SER A 216 0.46 -16.60 -26.73
N THR A 217 1.62 -16.76 -26.12
CA THR A 217 2.91 -16.28 -26.67
C THR A 217 3.33 -17.08 -27.90
N GLU A 218 3.21 -18.40 -27.88
CA GLU A 218 3.57 -19.28 -28.99
C GLU A 218 2.66 -19.07 -30.21
N ASN A 219 1.36 -18.95 -30.01
CA ASN A 219 0.41 -18.62 -31.07
C ASN A 219 0.74 -17.30 -31.78
N ARG A 220 1.24 -16.30 -31.04
CA ARG A 220 1.70 -15.01 -31.59
C ARG A 220 3.00 -15.16 -32.40
N ARG A 221 3.91 -16.02 -31.97
CA ARG A 221 5.16 -16.26 -32.68
C ARG A 221 4.94 -16.94 -34.04
N GLY A 222 4.07 -17.94 -34.09
CA GLY A 222 3.71 -18.60 -35.35
C GLY A 222 3.20 -17.60 -36.41
N GLN A 223 2.47 -16.58 -35.99
CA GLN A 223 1.97 -15.53 -36.90
C GLN A 223 3.02 -14.45 -37.25
N ARG A 224 4.07 -14.26 -36.41
CA ARG A 224 5.15 -13.26 -36.65
C ARG A 224 6.32 -13.81 -37.44
N HIS A 225 6.47 -15.13 -37.53
CA HIS A 225 7.62 -15.76 -38.20
C HIS A 225 7.74 -15.35 -39.68
N ASP A 226 6.63 -14.88 -40.28
CA ASP A 226 6.62 -14.37 -41.65
C ASP A 226 7.16 -12.94 -41.82
N ARG A 227 7.36 -12.14 -40.75
CA ARG A 227 7.58 -10.70 -40.89
C ARG A 227 8.82 -10.07 -40.30
N SER A 228 9.59 -10.70 -39.41
CA SER A 228 10.82 -10.05 -38.87
C SER A 228 11.86 -11.03 -38.36
N ALA A 229 12.70 -11.46 -39.27
CA ALA A 229 13.95 -12.18 -39.00
C ALA A 229 15.10 -11.28 -38.49
N GLN A 230 14.83 -10.05 -38.01
CA GLN A 230 15.87 -9.02 -37.91
C GLN A 230 16.26 -8.49 -36.54
N GLN A 231 15.68 -8.96 -35.45
CA GLN A 231 16.11 -8.51 -34.11
C GLN A 231 16.28 -9.69 -33.13
N VAL A 232 17.33 -10.45 -33.39
CA VAL A 232 17.74 -11.55 -32.51
C VAL A 232 19.14 -11.22 -32.02
N GLU A 233 19.33 -10.95 -30.73
CA GLU A 233 20.63 -10.67 -30.16
C GLU A 233 21.52 -11.93 -30.23
N TYR A 234 22.75 -11.74 -30.68
CA TYR A 234 23.76 -12.80 -30.81
C TYR A 234 24.25 -13.22 -29.43
N HIS A 235 23.96 -14.46 -29.02
CA HIS A 235 24.44 -15.01 -27.75
C HIS A 235 25.81 -15.73 -27.88
N GLY A 236 25.98 -16.51 -28.94
CA GLY A 236 27.19 -17.31 -29.12
C GLY A 236 27.20 -18.18 -30.35
N LEU A 237 28.19 -19.06 -30.43
CA LEU A 237 28.30 -20.09 -31.46
C LEU A 237 28.24 -21.47 -30.79
N ARG A 238 27.32 -22.33 -31.26
CA ARG A 238 27.27 -23.74 -30.88
C ARG A 238 27.47 -24.65 -32.10
N GLY A 239 27.78 -25.91 -31.85
CA GLY A 239 27.84 -26.91 -32.91
C GLY A 239 26.48 -27.12 -33.60
N TYR A 240 26.51 -27.35 -34.91
CA TYR A 240 25.33 -27.64 -35.73
C TYR A 240 24.61 -28.91 -35.24
N ARG A 241 23.29 -28.88 -35.19
CA ARG A 241 22.46 -30.05 -34.95
C ARG A 241 21.48 -30.27 -36.10
N PRO A 242 21.14 -31.56 -36.43
CA PRO A 242 20.15 -31.84 -37.45
C PRO A 242 18.84 -31.09 -37.14
N GLY A 243 18.34 -30.30 -38.09
CA GLY A 243 17.16 -29.45 -37.94
C GLY A 243 17.50 -27.94 -37.79
N ASP A 244 18.76 -27.58 -37.63
CA ASP A 244 19.16 -26.15 -37.63
C ASP A 244 19.11 -25.56 -39.05
N SER A 245 18.65 -24.32 -39.16
CA SER A 245 18.59 -23.62 -40.44
C SER A 245 20.00 -23.27 -40.93
N GLN A 246 20.29 -23.62 -42.18
CA GLN A 246 21.56 -23.32 -42.83
C GLN A 246 21.88 -21.82 -42.87
N ARG A 247 20.88 -20.93 -42.82
CA ARG A 247 21.06 -19.46 -42.78
C ARG A 247 21.78 -18.97 -41.54
N TRP A 248 21.78 -19.73 -40.45
CA TRP A 248 22.41 -19.39 -39.19
C TRP A 248 23.83 -19.94 -39.04
N ILE A 249 24.38 -20.68 -40.06
CA ILE A 249 25.74 -21.18 -40.04
C ILE A 249 26.72 -20.00 -40.11
N HIS A 250 27.64 -19.95 -39.15
CA HIS A 250 28.72 -18.97 -39.14
C HIS A 250 29.91 -19.49 -39.88
N TRP A 251 29.91 -19.37 -41.20
CA TRP A 251 30.89 -19.97 -42.10
C TRP A 251 32.34 -19.69 -41.76
N ARG A 252 32.63 -18.48 -41.30
CA ARG A 252 34.02 -18.10 -40.93
C ARG A 252 34.54 -18.89 -39.74
N THR A 253 33.76 -19.16 -38.71
CA THR A 253 34.18 -19.94 -37.55
C THR A 253 34.12 -21.42 -37.87
N SER A 254 33.16 -21.87 -38.66
CA SER A 254 33.05 -23.26 -39.12
C SER A 254 34.32 -23.67 -39.91
N ALA A 255 34.75 -22.83 -40.83
CA ALA A 255 36.00 -23.04 -41.60
C ALA A 255 37.26 -23.07 -40.70
N ARG A 256 37.27 -22.30 -39.63
CA ARG A 256 38.42 -22.24 -38.69
C ARG A 256 38.49 -23.44 -37.75
N LYS A 257 37.31 -23.95 -37.33
CA LYS A 257 37.19 -25.06 -36.36
C LYS A 257 37.07 -26.43 -37.03
N GLY A 258 36.79 -26.50 -38.33
CA GLY A 258 36.56 -27.75 -39.05
C GLY A 258 35.19 -28.39 -38.77
N GLU A 259 34.33 -27.72 -37.98
CA GLU A 259 33.01 -28.19 -37.59
C GLU A 259 31.95 -27.11 -37.90
N LEU A 260 30.77 -27.53 -38.32
CA LEU A 260 29.70 -26.58 -38.59
C LEU A 260 29.23 -25.90 -37.31
N MET A 261 29.42 -24.60 -37.24
CA MET A 261 29.02 -23.75 -36.11
C MET A 261 27.81 -22.88 -36.52
N VAL A 262 26.78 -22.92 -35.67
CA VAL A 262 25.54 -22.14 -35.85
C VAL A 262 25.53 -21.00 -34.85
N LYS A 263 25.08 -19.84 -35.30
CA LYS A 263 24.83 -18.70 -34.43
C LYS A 263 23.68 -19.03 -33.51
N GLU A 264 23.93 -19.03 -32.21
CA GLU A 264 22.92 -19.14 -31.15
C GLU A 264 22.51 -17.76 -30.76
N PHE A 265 21.22 -17.53 -30.80
CA PHE A 265 20.63 -16.25 -30.47
C PHE A 265 19.87 -16.42 -29.17
N GLU A 266 20.16 -15.57 -28.21
CA GLU A 266 19.38 -15.51 -27.01
C GLU A 266 18.06 -14.80 -27.34
N GLN A 267 17.00 -15.56 -27.32
CA GLN A 267 15.68 -14.96 -27.37
C GLN A 267 15.38 -14.37 -25.98
N GLN A 268 15.65 -13.11 -25.79
CA GLN A 268 15.07 -12.38 -24.65
C GLN A 268 13.55 -12.43 -24.80
N ASN A 269 12.96 -13.42 -24.16
CA ASN A 269 11.53 -13.73 -24.19
C ASN A 269 10.70 -12.80 -23.31
N GLU A 270 11.14 -11.58 -23.11
CA GLU A 270 10.47 -10.62 -22.26
C GLU A 270 9.39 -9.87 -23.04
N GLN A 271 8.19 -10.48 -23.06
CA GLN A 271 7.03 -9.79 -23.64
C GLN A 271 6.48 -8.77 -22.65
N ASP A 272 6.22 -7.59 -23.17
CA ASP A 272 5.46 -6.56 -22.48
C ASP A 272 4.08 -7.11 -22.12
N LEU A 273 3.61 -6.80 -20.92
CA LEU A 273 2.29 -7.21 -20.43
C LEU A 273 1.39 -5.98 -20.32
N ALA A 274 0.25 -6.03 -20.98
CA ALA A 274 -0.80 -5.02 -20.84
C ALA A 274 -2.03 -5.63 -20.18
N ILE A 275 -2.37 -5.14 -19.02
CA ILE A 275 -3.53 -5.57 -18.23
C ILE A 275 -4.60 -4.49 -18.35
N LEU A 276 -5.79 -4.86 -18.81
CA LEU A 276 -6.94 -3.99 -18.86
C LEU A 276 -7.99 -4.48 -17.88
N ILE A 277 -8.40 -3.61 -16.98
CA ILE A 277 -9.44 -3.94 -16.00
C ILE A 277 -10.69 -3.10 -16.25
N ASP A 278 -11.83 -3.80 -16.35
CA ASP A 278 -13.16 -3.19 -16.43
C ASP A 278 -13.92 -3.45 -15.11
N PRO A 279 -13.89 -2.49 -14.15
CA PRO A 279 -14.49 -2.65 -12.83
C PRO A 279 -16.00 -2.39 -12.86
N TRP A 280 -16.72 -3.00 -13.84
CA TRP A 280 -18.13 -2.76 -14.02
C TRP A 280 -18.97 -3.40 -12.92
N LEU A 281 -19.98 -2.68 -12.41
CA LEU A 281 -20.94 -3.18 -11.44
C LEU A 281 -22.33 -2.60 -11.74
N PRO A 282 -23.38 -3.44 -11.82
CA PRO A 282 -24.73 -2.95 -12.04
C PRO A 282 -25.22 -2.13 -10.84
N ARG A 283 -26.09 -1.18 -11.10
CA ARG A 283 -26.69 -0.33 -10.05
C ARG A 283 -27.70 -1.04 -9.14
N THR A 284 -27.97 -2.32 -9.39
CA THR A 284 -28.97 -3.11 -8.63
C THR A 284 -28.47 -3.56 -7.25
N LYS A 285 -29.36 -3.66 -6.27
CA LYS A 285 -29.02 -4.00 -4.88
C LYS A 285 -28.54 -5.45 -4.67
N THR A 286 -28.75 -6.35 -5.64
CA THR A 286 -28.44 -7.79 -5.59
C THR A 286 -26.95 -8.11 -5.82
N ALA A 287 -26.09 -7.15 -5.67
CA ALA A 287 -24.72 -7.19 -6.18
C ALA A 287 -23.66 -7.71 -5.20
N SER A 288 -24.00 -8.57 -4.20
CA SER A 288 -22.94 -9.09 -3.28
C SER A 288 -21.94 -9.99 -4.02
N GLU A 289 -22.40 -10.95 -4.80
CA GLU A 289 -21.56 -11.85 -5.59
C GLU A 289 -20.75 -11.10 -6.65
N GLN A 290 -21.37 -10.15 -7.32
CA GLN A 290 -20.67 -9.31 -8.30
C GLN A 290 -19.62 -8.40 -7.66
N ARG A 291 -19.85 -7.94 -6.42
CA ARG A 291 -18.85 -7.19 -5.67
C ARG A 291 -17.67 -8.07 -5.28
N GLU A 292 -17.91 -9.30 -4.87
CA GLU A 292 -16.85 -10.26 -4.60
C GLU A 292 -16.05 -10.60 -5.87
N ALA A 293 -16.75 -10.79 -7.00
CA ALA A 293 -16.10 -10.98 -8.29
C ALA A 293 -15.22 -9.78 -8.69
N LEU A 294 -15.68 -8.54 -8.42
CA LEU A 294 -14.88 -7.34 -8.63
C LEU A 294 -13.64 -7.31 -7.72
N GLU A 295 -13.77 -7.63 -6.44
CA GLU A 295 -12.65 -7.70 -5.52
C GLU A 295 -11.64 -8.78 -5.93
N GLN A 296 -12.12 -9.93 -6.43
CA GLN A 296 -11.27 -10.97 -6.99
C GLN A 296 -10.54 -10.49 -8.26
N ALA A 297 -11.24 -9.79 -9.16
CA ALA A 297 -10.64 -9.22 -10.36
C ALA A 297 -9.51 -8.22 -10.02
N ILE A 298 -9.74 -7.36 -9.04
CA ILE A 298 -8.74 -6.39 -8.57
C ILE A 298 -7.56 -7.10 -7.89
N SER A 299 -7.83 -8.12 -7.07
CA SER A 299 -6.78 -8.92 -6.40
C SER A 299 -5.94 -9.69 -7.41
N PHE A 300 -6.56 -10.27 -8.42
CA PHE A 300 -5.87 -10.95 -9.52
C PHE A 300 -5.00 -9.97 -10.31
N THR A 301 -5.55 -8.80 -10.67
CA THR A 301 -4.80 -7.73 -11.35
C THR A 301 -3.59 -7.29 -10.52
N ALA A 302 -3.76 -7.08 -9.22
CA ALA A 302 -2.67 -6.72 -8.31
C ALA A 302 -1.58 -7.80 -8.26
N THR A 303 -1.98 -9.08 -8.24
CA THR A 303 -1.06 -10.21 -8.27
C THR A 303 -0.29 -10.31 -9.58
N LEU A 304 -0.95 -10.06 -10.73
CA LEU A 304 -0.29 -9.99 -12.03
C LEU A 304 0.73 -8.86 -12.10
N CYS A 305 0.38 -7.68 -11.58
CA CYS A 305 1.31 -6.54 -11.51
C CYS A 305 2.53 -6.89 -10.66
N LEU A 306 2.32 -7.52 -9.49
CA LEU A 306 3.39 -7.94 -8.60
C LEU A 306 4.32 -8.95 -9.27
N GLU A 307 3.75 -10.00 -9.87
CA GLU A 307 4.53 -11.06 -10.53
C GLU A 307 5.31 -10.50 -11.73
N SER A 308 4.70 -9.63 -12.50
CA SER A 308 5.37 -8.98 -13.64
C SER A 308 6.54 -8.08 -13.20
N CYS A 309 6.42 -7.41 -12.05
CA CYS A 309 7.49 -6.58 -11.52
C CYS A 309 8.65 -7.37 -10.88
N ARG A 310 8.50 -8.69 -10.67
CA ARG A 310 9.59 -9.58 -10.24
C ARG A 310 10.58 -9.86 -11.37
N HIS A 311 10.10 -9.86 -12.61
CA HIS A 311 10.93 -10.07 -13.78
C HIS A 311 11.44 -8.71 -14.31
N GLN A 312 12.76 -8.54 -14.35
CA GLN A 312 13.37 -7.30 -14.88
C GLN A 312 13.33 -7.32 -16.41
N GLY A 313 13.27 -6.14 -17.03
CA GLY A 313 13.35 -6.01 -18.49
C GLY A 313 12.02 -5.88 -19.22
N ARG A 314 10.88 -6.25 -18.57
CA ARG A 314 9.53 -6.13 -19.16
C ARG A 314 8.95 -4.75 -18.94
N ARG A 315 8.12 -4.31 -19.88
CA ARG A 315 7.23 -3.16 -19.67
C ARG A 315 5.88 -3.68 -19.19
N LEU A 316 5.35 -3.01 -18.17
CA LEU A 316 4.03 -3.29 -17.63
C LEU A 316 3.11 -2.10 -17.92
N VAL A 317 1.93 -2.42 -18.42
CA VAL A 317 0.89 -1.44 -18.72
C VAL A 317 -0.37 -1.85 -17.97
N LEU A 318 -0.95 -0.94 -17.22
CA LEU A 318 -2.27 -1.10 -16.60
C LEU A 318 -3.22 -0.06 -17.18
N GLY A 319 -4.29 -0.52 -17.80
CA GLY A 319 -5.41 0.29 -18.25
C GLY A 319 -6.65 0.02 -17.41
N TRP A 320 -7.45 1.04 -17.17
CA TRP A 320 -8.71 0.91 -16.44
C TRP A 320 -9.82 1.71 -17.14
N THR A 321 -11.03 1.15 -17.13
CA THR A 321 -12.24 1.83 -17.58
C THR A 321 -12.87 2.62 -16.42
N GLY A 322 -13.83 3.48 -16.73
CA GLY A 322 -14.61 4.20 -15.73
C GLY A 322 -14.84 5.64 -16.09
N ALA A 323 -15.31 6.44 -15.12
CA ALA A 323 -15.60 7.86 -15.31
C ALA A 323 -14.40 8.68 -15.82
N ALA A 324 -13.18 8.19 -15.56
CA ALA A 324 -11.93 8.72 -16.11
C ALA A 324 -11.06 7.53 -16.53
N PRO A 325 -11.24 7.02 -17.76
CA PRO A 325 -10.41 5.95 -18.28
C PRO A 325 -8.97 6.42 -18.35
N GLY A 326 -8.03 5.51 -18.10
CA GLY A 326 -6.63 5.91 -18.08
C GLY A 326 -5.70 4.73 -18.19
N VAL A 327 -4.44 5.05 -18.47
CA VAL A 327 -3.36 4.09 -18.67
C VAL A 327 -2.14 4.53 -17.85
N ARG A 328 -1.49 3.58 -17.21
CA ARG A 328 -0.17 3.73 -16.61
C ARG A 328 0.77 2.70 -17.21
N GLN A 329 1.94 3.13 -17.62
CA GLN A 329 2.94 2.25 -18.23
C GLN A 329 4.34 2.62 -17.78
N GLY A 330 5.22 1.64 -17.77
CA GLY A 330 6.62 1.86 -17.44
C GLY A 330 7.41 0.55 -17.43
N PRO A 331 8.72 0.62 -17.21
CA PRO A 331 9.52 -0.57 -16.94
C PRO A 331 9.07 -1.20 -15.62
N ALA A 332 9.04 -2.52 -15.58
CA ALA A 332 8.69 -3.28 -14.38
C ALA A 332 9.64 -2.90 -13.23
N SER A 333 9.14 -2.16 -12.27
CA SER A 333 9.90 -1.61 -11.15
C SER A 333 9.04 -1.51 -9.90
N VAL A 334 9.69 -1.49 -8.74
CA VAL A 334 8.99 -1.32 -7.44
C VAL A 334 8.20 -0.01 -7.41
N LYS A 335 8.74 1.05 -8.00
CA LYS A 335 8.05 2.36 -8.05
C LYS A 335 6.76 2.26 -8.86
N LEU A 336 6.83 1.68 -10.06
CA LEU A 336 5.64 1.47 -10.89
C LEU A 336 4.63 0.58 -10.16
N LEU A 337 5.08 -0.50 -9.52
CA LEU A 337 4.20 -1.38 -8.75
C LEU A 337 3.40 -0.62 -7.68
N HIS A 338 4.07 0.24 -6.89
CA HIS A 338 3.37 1.05 -5.90
C HIS A 338 2.33 1.99 -6.53
N GLU A 339 2.65 2.65 -7.65
CA GLU A 339 1.70 3.50 -8.36
C GLU A 339 0.47 2.71 -8.86
N LEU A 340 0.69 1.50 -9.38
CA LEU A 340 -0.39 0.62 -9.86
C LEU A 340 -1.25 0.10 -8.70
N LEU A 341 -0.62 -0.36 -7.61
CA LEU A 341 -1.32 -0.83 -6.42
C LEU A 341 -2.12 0.29 -5.74
N GLU A 342 -1.58 1.52 -5.71
CA GLU A 342 -2.32 2.69 -5.21
C GLU A 342 -3.57 2.94 -6.04
N LYS A 343 -3.46 2.85 -7.39
CA LYS A 343 -4.60 3.02 -8.28
C LYS A 343 -5.65 1.93 -8.05
N LEU A 344 -5.23 0.67 -7.94
CA LEU A 344 -6.12 -0.46 -7.67
C LEU A 344 -6.77 -0.38 -6.28
N ALA A 345 -6.07 0.15 -5.28
CA ALA A 345 -6.61 0.35 -3.93
C ALA A 345 -7.80 1.32 -3.90
N VAL A 346 -7.74 2.39 -4.68
CA VAL A 346 -8.80 3.42 -4.73
C VAL A 346 -9.78 3.23 -5.90
N MET A 347 -9.68 2.13 -6.65
CA MET A 347 -10.53 1.86 -7.78
C MET A 347 -11.99 1.66 -7.33
N ARG A 348 -12.89 2.43 -7.92
CA ARG A 348 -14.33 2.36 -7.66
C ARG A 348 -15.02 1.50 -8.71
N PRO A 349 -16.12 0.82 -8.32
CA PRO A 349 -16.98 0.20 -9.31
C PRO A 349 -17.61 1.26 -10.22
N VAL A 350 -17.82 0.91 -11.48
CA VAL A 350 -18.39 1.77 -12.49
C VAL A 350 -19.60 1.09 -13.10
N SER A 351 -20.69 1.84 -13.30
CA SER A 351 -21.90 1.32 -13.94
C SER A 351 -22.04 1.73 -15.42
N GLU A 352 -21.20 2.66 -15.86
CA GLU A 352 -21.23 3.24 -17.20
C GLU A 352 -19.80 3.26 -17.79
N GLY A 353 -19.68 3.32 -19.11
CA GLY A 353 -18.41 3.28 -19.81
C GLY A 353 -18.10 1.90 -20.39
N GLY A 354 -17.16 1.84 -21.32
CA GLY A 354 -16.75 0.64 -22.03
C GLY A 354 -15.23 0.57 -22.26
N LEU A 355 -14.79 -0.51 -22.84
CA LEU A 355 -13.40 -0.69 -23.26
C LEU A 355 -13.05 0.19 -24.46
N ALA A 356 -14.05 0.64 -25.24
CA ALA A 356 -13.84 1.50 -26.39
C ALA A 356 -13.07 2.76 -26.04
N GLU A 357 -13.49 3.46 -24.98
CA GLU A 357 -12.82 4.69 -24.49
C GLU A 357 -11.38 4.41 -24.03
N LEU A 358 -11.15 3.24 -23.42
CA LEU A 358 -9.82 2.84 -22.99
C LEU A 358 -8.91 2.56 -24.19
N PHE A 359 -9.42 1.91 -25.23
CA PHE A 359 -8.66 1.67 -26.46
C PHE A 359 -8.24 2.98 -27.13
N ASP A 360 -9.06 4.03 -27.07
CA ASP A 360 -8.74 5.34 -27.60
C ASP A 360 -7.60 6.05 -26.85
N VAL A 361 -7.46 5.77 -25.56
CA VAL A 361 -6.40 6.34 -24.71
C VAL A 361 -5.09 5.52 -24.78
N MET A 362 -5.16 4.22 -25.13
CA MET A 362 -3.98 3.34 -25.12
C MET A 362 -3.00 3.67 -26.25
N PRO A 363 -1.68 3.58 -25.98
CA PRO A 363 -0.67 3.69 -27.03
C PRO A 363 -0.81 2.56 -28.07
N PRO A 364 -0.79 2.85 -29.38
CA PRO A 364 -0.94 1.82 -30.42
C PRO A 364 0.14 0.73 -30.39
N ALA A 365 1.35 1.08 -29.95
CA ALA A 365 2.46 0.14 -29.82
C ALA A 365 2.15 -0.95 -28.77
N VAL A 366 1.53 -0.58 -27.63
CA VAL A 366 1.15 -1.53 -26.57
C VAL A 366 0.12 -2.53 -27.11
N LEU A 367 -0.87 -2.07 -27.84
CA LEU A 367 -1.90 -2.94 -28.41
C LEU A 367 -1.33 -3.94 -29.44
N ARG A 368 -0.25 -3.55 -30.15
CA ARG A 368 0.39 -4.43 -31.14
C ARG A 368 1.39 -5.42 -30.55
N ASP A 369 2.15 -4.98 -29.55
CA ASP A 369 3.36 -5.69 -29.11
C ASP A 369 3.22 -6.39 -27.76
N ALA A 370 2.38 -5.89 -26.85
CA ALA A 370 2.19 -6.49 -25.54
C ALA A 370 1.23 -7.70 -25.53
N LEU A 371 1.41 -8.60 -24.57
CA LEU A 371 0.38 -9.58 -24.24
C LEU A 371 -0.79 -8.87 -23.58
N LEU A 372 -1.94 -8.88 -24.22
CA LEU A 372 -3.14 -8.21 -23.72
C LEU A 372 -3.96 -9.15 -22.84
N VAL A 373 -4.17 -8.75 -21.59
CA VAL A 373 -5.03 -9.47 -20.62
C VAL A 373 -6.17 -8.53 -20.23
N ILE A 374 -7.39 -8.91 -20.56
CA ILE A 374 -8.60 -8.14 -20.27
C ILE A 374 -9.36 -8.83 -19.17
N ILE A 375 -9.56 -8.14 -18.06
CA ILE A 375 -10.26 -8.64 -16.88
C ILE A 375 -11.54 -7.84 -16.70
N SER A 376 -12.68 -8.50 -16.77
CA SER A 376 -13.99 -7.83 -16.63
C SER A 376 -14.89 -8.57 -15.65
N THR A 377 -15.83 -7.85 -15.09
CA THR A 377 -16.90 -8.38 -14.23
C THR A 377 -18.21 -8.61 -15.00
N ARG A 378 -18.23 -8.28 -16.28
CA ARG A 378 -19.37 -8.54 -17.19
C ARG A 378 -18.92 -9.31 -18.42
N PRO A 379 -19.83 -10.03 -19.09
CA PRO A 379 -19.51 -10.61 -20.38
C PRO A 379 -19.20 -9.50 -21.38
N LEU A 380 -18.08 -9.62 -22.09
CA LEU A 380 -17.62 -8.64 -23.08
C LEU A 380 -17.68 -9.21 -24.48
N ASN A 381 -18.29 -8.49 -25.39
CA ASN A 381 -18.10 -8.70 -26.81
C ASN A 381 -17.04 -7.73 -27.34
N LEU A 382 -15.80 -8.21 -27.39
CA LEU A 382 -14.66 -7.36 -27.75
C LEU A 382 -14.77 -6.80 -29.17
N ILE A 383 -15.46 -7.48 -30.06
CA ILE A 383 -15.62 -7.02 -31.46
C ILE A 383 -16.48 -5.77 -31.47
N GLU A 384 -17.60 -5.77 -30.76
CA GLU A 384 -18.49 -4.61 -30.64
C GLU A 384 -17.82 -3.43 -29.92
N GLU A 385 -17.07 -3.72 -28.83
CA GLU A 385 -16.33 -2.69 -28.10
C GLU A 385 -15.22 -2.06 -28.94
N ALA A 386 -14.54 -2.85 -29.76
CA ALA A 386 -13.52 -2.34 -30.65
C ALA A 386 -14.10 -1.55 -31.83
N GLU A 387 -15.26 -1.95 -32.38
CA GLU A 387 -15.95 -1.22 -33.41
C GLU A 387 -16.50 0.14 -32.93
N ARG A 388 -16.82 0.25 -31.64
CA ARG A 388 -17.22 1.54 -31.03
C ARG A 388 -16.03 2.48 -30.81
N SER A 389 -14.80 1.96 -30.75
CA SER A 389 -13.60 2.78 -30.61
C SER A 389 -13.30 3.52 -31.92
N SER A 390 -12.92 4.79 -31.81
CA SER A 390 -12.55 5.62 -32.97
C SER A 390 -11.30 5.14 -33.71
N ARG A 391 -10.48 4.28 -33.07
CA ARG A 391 -9.18 3.83 -33.58
C ARG A 391 -9.21 2.52 -34.35
N PHE A 392 -10.21 1.69 -34.11
CA PHE A 392 -10.29 0.38 -34.72
C PHE A 392 -11.37 0.37 -35.83
N SER A 393 -10.94 0.21 -37.06
CA SER A 393 -11.84 -0.07 -38.20
C SER A 393 -11.61 -1.50 -38.65
N GLY A 394 -12.68 -2.30 -38.69
CA GLY A 394 -12.78 -3.54 -39.45
C GLY A 394 -11.77 -4.64 -39.11
N THR A 395 -10.96 -5.02 -40.08
CA THR A 395 -10.08 -6.20 -40.05
C THR A 395 -8.95 -6.12 -38.97
N SER A 396 -8.50 -4.92 -38.67
CA SER A 396 -7.42 -4.71 -37.66
C SER A 396 -7.87 -5.01 -36.24
N ALA A 397 -9.12 -4.72 -35.89
CA ALA A 397 -9.72 -5.03 -34.59
C ALA A 397 -9.76 -6.53 -34.34
N ARG A 398 -10.23 -7.31 -35.33
CA ARG A 398 -10.34 -8.78 -35.22
C ARG A 398 -9.00 -9.45 -35.03
N SER A 399 -7.95 -8.99 -35.72
CA SER A 399 -6.60 -9.61 -35.59
C SER A 399 -5.93 -9.32 -34.27
N LEU A 400 -6.19 -8.16 -33.65
CA LEU A 400 -5.64 -7.78 -32.36
C LEU A 400 -6.39 -8.45 -31.19
N LEU A 401 -7.71 -8.53 -31.30
CA LEU A 401 -8.56 -9.04 -30.23
C LEU A 401 -8.57 -10.57 -30.17
N GLY A 402 -8.37 -11.26 -31.27
CA GLY A 402 -8.18 -12.73 -31.29
C GLY A 402 -6.93 -13.22 -30.53
N ARG A 403 -6.09 -12.27 -30.07
CA ARG A 403 -4.86 -12.54 -29.30
C ARG A 403 -4.97 -12.12 -27.82
N ALA A 404 -6.04 -11.48 -27.43
CA ALA A 404 -6.25 -11.04 -26.06
C ALA A 404 -6.75 -12.21 -25.22
N LEU A 405 -6.23 -12.32 -24.00
CA LEU A 405 -6.78 -13.21 -22.98
C LEU A 405 -7.92 -12.47 -22.28
N ILE A 406 -9.13 -12.96 -22.46
CA ILE A 406 -10.33 -12.40 -21.84
C ILE A 406 -10.68 -13.25 -20.65
N LEU A 407 -10.83 -12.63 -19.49
CA LEU A 407 -11.12 -13.28 -18.22
C LEU A 407 -12.34 -12.60 -17.58
N ASN A 408 -13.39 -13.37 -17.39
CA ASN A 408 -14.60 -12.89 -16.72
C ASN A 408 -14.63 -13.41 -15.27
N SER A 409 -14.54 -12.49 -14.31
CA SER A 409 -14.55 -12.85 -12.89
C SER A 409 -15.90 -13.40 -12.42
N THR A 410 -17.01 -12.95 -13.01
CA THR A 410 -18.36 -13.41 -12.65
C THR A 410 -18.64 -14.84 -13.16
N GLN A 411 -17.99 -15.25 -14.25
CA GLN A 411 -18.11 -16.60 -14.79
C GLN A 411 -17.17 -17.61 -14.10
N GLY A 412 -16.35 -17.15 -13.18
CA GLY A 412 -15.43 -18.01 -12.43
C GLY A 412 -14.12 -18.31 -13.16
N ASP A 413 -13.80 -17.62 -14.25
CA ASP A 413 -12.57 -17.85 -15.04
C ASP A 413 -11.30 -17.63 -14.22
N LEU A 414 -11.36 -16.83 -13.16
CA LEU A 414 -10.21 -16.52 -12.31
C LEU A 414 -9.87 -17.64 -11.32
N ALA A 415 -10.86 -18.41 -10.85
CA ALA A 415 -10.68 -19.44 -9.85
C ALA A 415 -9.60 -20.48 -10.19
N PRO A 416 -9.50 -21.01 -11.43
CA PRO A 416 -8.45 -21.95 -11.81
C PRO A 416 -7.08 -21.31 -12.03
N LEU A 417 -7.00 -19.98 -12.16
CA LEU A 417 -5.79 -19.23 -12.51
C LEU A 417 -5.11 -18.62 -11.30
N PHE A 418 -5.84 -18.44 -10.22
CA PHE A 418 -5.43 -17.64 -9.09
C PHE A 418 -6.00 -18.22 -7.79
N GLN A 419 -5.17 -18.27 -6.77
CA GLN A 419 -5.55 -18.63 -5.41
C GLN A 419 -5.15 -17.49 -4.48
N LEU A 420 -6.07 -17.09 -3.59
CA LEU A 420 -5.72 -16.15 -2.53
C LEU A 420 -4.69 -16.82 -1.62
N ALA A 421 -3.58 -16.15 -1.35
CA ALA A 421 -2.54 -16.69 -0.49
C ALA A 421 -3.08 -16.88 0.93
N GLU A 422 -2.88 -18.07 1.51
CA GLU A 422 -3.02 -18.29 2.94
C GLU A 422 -1.88 -17.57 3.69
N ASP A 423 -2.11 -17.21 4.95
CA ASP A 423 -1.24 -16.33 5.73
C ASP A 423 0.26 -16.74 5.73
N SER A 424 0.56 -18.04 5.78
CA SER A 424 1.94 -18.55 5.80
C SER A 424 2.75 -18.31 4.52
N THR A 425 2.08 -18.24 3.38
CA THR A 425 2.74 -18.02 2.08
C THR A 425 2.96 -16.53 1.81
N ARG A 426 2.18 -15.70 2.47
CA ARG A 426 2.27 -14.26 2.43
C ARG A 426 3.52 -13.73 3.10
N ASP A 427 3.85 -14.25 4.29
CA ASP A 427 5.05 -13.86 5.03
C ASP A 427 6.33 -14.08 4.19
N LEU A 428 6.36 -15.17 3.41
CA LEU A 428 7.46 -15.43 2.47
C LEU A 428 7.52 -14.42 1.31
N LEU A 429 6.37 -13.94 0.85
CA LEU A 429 6.29 -12.93 -0.21
C LEU A 429 6.72 -11.55 0.30
N GLU A 430 6.27 -11.17 1.50
CA GLU A 430 6.66 -9.92 2.15
C GLU A 430 8.13 -9.90 2.53
N GLN A 431 8.67 -11.00 3.06
CA GLN A 431 10.09 -11.13 3.34
C GLN A 431 10.95 -10.98 2.08
N ARG A 432 10.55 -11.59 0.96
CA ARG A 432 11.26 -11.46 -0.32
C ARG A 432 11.16 -10.06 -0.91
N LEU A 433 10.00 -9.39 -0.78
CA LEU A 433 9.84 -8.00 -1.22
C LEU A 433 10.62 -7.03 -0.34
N SER A 434 10.57 -7.20 0.98
CA SER A 434 11.31 -6.37 1.92
C SER A 434 12.81 -6.56 1.77
N SER A 435 13.30 -7.80 1.59
CA SER A 435 14.72 -8.06 1.34
C SER A 435 15.19 -7.49 0.00
N ALA A 436 14.42 -7.63 -1.07
CA ALA A 436 14.73 -7.04 -2.37
C ALA A 436 14.74 -5.50 -2.36
N ILE A 437 13.87 -4.90 -1.55
CA ILE A 437 13.84 -3.43 -1.33
C ILE A 437 15.04 -2.98 -0.52
N GLN A 438 15.38 -3.70 0.56
CA GLN A 438 16.55 -3.41 1.39
C GLN A 438 17.86 -3.58 0.62
N GLU A 439 17.99 -4.63 -0.17
CA GLU A 439 19.16 -4.87 -1.02
C GLU A 439 19.36 -3.76 -2.06
N ARG A 440 18.28 -3.25 -2.65
CA ARG A 440 18.35 -2.10 -3.57
C ARG A 440 18.69 -0.79 -2.88
N LEU A 441 18.14 -0.56 -1.69
CA LEU A 441 18.46 0.64 -0.92
C LEU A 441 19.92 0.64 -0.49
N SER A 442 20.44 -0.50 -0.03
CA SER A 442 21.86 -0.66 0.32
C SER A 442 22.78 -0.50 -0.90
N THR A 443 22.40 -1.04 -2.06
CA THR A 443 23.15 -0.89 -3.31
C THR A 443 23.13 0.57 -3.80
N GLN A 444 22.03 1.30 -3.65
CA GLN A 444 21.97 2.72 -3.96
C GLN A 444 22.79 3.57 -2.99
N GLU A 445 22.80 3.23 -1.72
CA GLU A 445 23.62 3.91 -0.71
C GLU A 445 25.13 3.64 -0.95
N GLN A 446 25.51 2.42 -1.32
CA GLN A 446 26.88 2.08 -1.70
C GLN A 446 27.33 2.82 -2.96
N ARG A 447 26.49 2.92 -3.99
CA ARG A 447 26.80 3.73 -5.19
C ARG A 447 26.91 5.22 -4.88
N ARG A 448 26.11 5.75 -3.95
CA ARG A 448 26.24 7.15 -3.51
C ARG A 448 27.50 7.39 -2.72
N ARG A 449 27.93 6.45 -1.87
CA ARG A 449 29.19 6.54 -1.12
C ARG A 449 30.41 6.41 -2.05
N GLY A 450 30.34 5.55 -3.06
CA GLY A 450 31.38 5.42 -4.08
C GLY A 450 31.56 6.69 -4.92
N LEU A 451 30.45 7.33 -5.32
CA LEU A 451 30.50 8.60 -6.06
C LEU A 451 31.04 9.77 -5.21
N SER A 452 30.74 9.79 -3.91
CA SER A 452 31.27 10.81 -2.99
C SER A 452 32.78 10.63 -2.74
N SER A 453 33.27 9.40 -2.67
CA SER A 453 34.71 9.11 -2.49
C SER A 453 35.54 9.42 -3.74
N ASP A 454 34.96 9.27 -4.94
CA ASP A 454 35.64 9.61 -6.21
C ASP A 454 35.68 11.13 -6.42
N ASP A 455 34.65 11.87 -5.99
CA ASP A 455 34.64 13.35 -6.01
C ASP A 455 35.64 13.94 -5.01
N ASP A 456 35.76 13.36 -3.82
CA ASP A 456 36.74 13.76 -2.81
C ASP A 456 38.19 13.44 -3.26
N ALA A 457 38.41 12.29 -3.92
CA ALA A 457 39.69 11.92 -4.49
C ALA A 457 40.08 12.82 -5.69
N ALA A 458 39.11 13.23 -6.50
CA ALA A 458 39.31 14.18 -7.59
C ALA A 458 39.58 15.60 -7.09
N ALA A 459 38.97 16.01 -6.01
CA ALA A 459 39.22 17.30 -5.34
C ALA A 459 40.65 17.34 -4.72
N ALA A 460 41.06 16.25 -4.06
CA ALA A 460 42.40 16.13 -3.48
C ALA A 460 43.51 16.19 -4.55
N ARG A 461 43.34 15.52 -5.70
CA ARG A 461 44.30 15.59 -6.81
C ARG A 461 44.39 16.96 -7.48
N ARG A 462 43.31 17.76 -7.45
CA ARG A 462 43.32 19.15 -7.93
C ARG A 462 44.05 20.08 -6.98
N ALA A 463 43.95 19.83 -5.66
CA ALA A 463 44.66 20.61 -4.65
C ALA A 463 46.17 20.35 -4.63
N GLU A 464 46.64 19.14 -4.97
CA GLU A 464 48.05 18.79 -5.09
C GLU A 464 48.72 19.29 -6.40
N GLY A 465 47.88 19.52 -7.45
CA GLY A 465 48.39 20.01 -8.75
C GLY A 465 48.67 21.50 -8.82
N ASP A 466 48.13 22.31 -7.90
CA ASP A 466 48.22 23.78 -7.92
C ASP A 466 49.37 24.34 -7.01
N GLY A 467 50.10 23.44 -6.34
CA GLY A 467 51.24 23.82 -5.44
C GLY A 467 52.65 23.76 -6.06
N GLY A 468 52.79 23.56 -7.39
CA GLY A 468 54.05 23.24 -8.01
C GLY A 468 54.63 24.23 -9.05
N THR A 469 54.29 25.52 -9.03
CA THR A 469 55.03 26.52 -9.86
C THR A 469 55.22 27.81 -9.06
N GLY A 470 56.28 27.89 -8.29
CA GLY A 470 56.71 29.09 -7.57
C GLY A 470 58.08 28.92 -6.98
N SER A 471 59.12 28.88 -7.82
CA SER A 471 60.51 29.28 -7.49
C SER A 471 61.29 29.57 -8.76
#